data_7da323343a106febdb677454a5976a9d
#
_entry.id   7da323343a106febdb677454a5976a9d
#
_cell.length_a   1.000
_cell.length_b   1.000
_cell.length_c   1.000
_cell.angle_alpha   90.00
_cell.angle_beta   90.00
_cell.angle_gamma   90.00
#
_symmetry.space_group_name_H-M   'P 1'
#
loop_
_entity.id
_entity.type
_entity.pdbx_description
1 polymer ?
#
loop_
_entity_poly.entity_id
_entity_poly.type
_entity_poly.pdbx_seq_one_letter_code
_entity_poly.pdbx_strand_id
1 'polypeptide(L)'
;RIYLDTCCLNRPFDNQADARIHLETEAIRTILDLCEQGQWELLDSEVLALEICQTPNLLRQKYITLLLAPAIMTIQLTDIIINQAKLFESLGIKAFDALHMACAIANADVLLTVDDKFLKKAQSIDTHPLRVAHPLRWLEETLYDFYS
;
A
#
# COMPACT_ATOMS: atom_id res chain seq x y z
N ARG A 1 -8.01 1.40 8.76
CA ARG A 1 -6.97 0.42 8.40
C ARG A 1 -6.36 0.76 7.06
N ILE A 2 -5.04 0.82 7.02
CA ILE A 2 -4.25 1.28 5.87
C ILE A 2 -3.43 0.11 5.32
N TYR A 3 -3.51 -0.07 4.00
CA TYR A 3 -2.67 -1.01 3.26
C TYR A 3 -1.76 -0.21 2.32
N LEU A 4 -0.44 -0.30 2.52
CA LEU A 4 0.56 0.29 1.64
C LEU A 4 1.06 -0.79 0.68
N ASP A 5 1.00 -0.54 -0.63
CA ASP A 5 1.59 -1.49 -1.57
C ASP A 5 3.13 -1.43 -1.53
N THR A 6 3.76 -2.38 -2.20
CA THR A 6 5.22 -2.52 -2.18
C THR A 6 5.94 -1.29 -2.73
N CYS A 7 5.37 -0.61 -3.73
CA CYS A 7 6.01 0.58 -4.30
C CYS A 7 6.04 1.75 -3.29
N CYS A 8 5.04 1.88 -2.41
CA CYS A 8 5.07 2.83 -1.31
C CYS A 8 6.19 2.51 -0.31
N LEU A 9 6.32 1.25 0.05
CA LEU A 9 7.34 0.80 1.01
C LEU A 9 8.76 0.93 0.44
N ASN A 10 8.92 0.86 -0.87
CA ASN A 10 10.20 1.06 -1.55
C ASN A 10 10.57 2.53 -1.74
N ARG A 11 9.60 3.45 -1.74
CA ARG A 11 9.82 4.86 -2.08
C ARG A 11 10.91 5.53 -1.25
N PRO A 12 11.05 5.30 0.07
CA PRO A 12 12.13 5.88 0.86
C PRO A 12 13.54 5.51 0.37
N PHE A 13 13.68 4.44 -0.42
CA PHE A 13 14.95 3.95 -0.95
C PHE A 13 15.18 4.34 -2.40
N ASP A 14 14.23 5.03 -3.03
CA ASP A 14 14.36 5.56 -4.38
C ASP A 14 15.12 6.89 -4.36
N ASN A 15 15.39 7.46 -5.55
CA ASN A 15 16.19 8.68 -5.68
C ASN A 15 15.48 9.90 -5.07
N GLN A 16 15.88 10.31 -3.87
CA GLN A 16 15.30 11.44 -3.15
C GLN A 16 15.65 12.81 -3.76
N ALA A 17 16.55 12.87 -4.74
CA ALA A 17 16.81 14.09 -5.48
C ALA A 17 15.65 14.47 -6.43
N ASP A 18 14.83 13.51 -6.81
CA ASP A 18 13.58 13.76 -7.54
C ASP A 18 12.54 14.34 -6.57
N ALA A 19 12.00 15.51 -6.91
CA ALA A 19 11.09 16.24 -6.02
C ALA A 19 9.80 15.45 -5.72
N ARG A 20 9.24 14.77 -6.71
CA ARG A 20 8.04 13.97 -6.52
C ARG A 20 8.29 12.80 -5.59
N ILE A 21 9.39 12.06 -5.82
CA ILE A 21 9.79 10.93 -4.97
C ILE A 21 9.99 11.39 -3.53
N HIS A 22 10.65 12.53 -3.34
CA HIS A 22 10.88 13.08 -2.00
C HIS A 22 9.55 13.40 -1.28
N LEU A 23 8.61 14.05 -1.95
CA LEU A 23 7.31 14.38 -1.37
C LEU A 23 6.50 13.12 -1.05
N GLU A 24 6.53 12.13 -1.93
CA GLU A 24 5.87 10.84 -1.70
C GLU A 24 6.48 10.12 -0.50
N THR A 25 7.81 10.12 -0.38
CA THR A 25 8.53 9.54 0.76
C THR A 25 8.14 10.20 2.08
N GLU A 26 8.07 11.53 2.11
CA GLU A 26 7.67 12.25 3.32
C GLU A 26 6.23 11.94 3.74
N ALA A 27 5.32 11.83 2.77
CA ALA A 27 3.94 11.42 3.03
C ALA A 27 3.87 10.01 3.62
N ILE A 28 4.61 9.07 3.03
CA ILE A 28 4.64 7.67 3.48
C ILE A 28 5.22 7.58 4.90
N ARG A 29 6.30 8.28 5.19
CA ARG A 29 6.90 8.31 6.53
C ARG A 29 5.93 8.89 7.56
N THR A 30 5.23 9.95 7.23
CA THR A 30 4.21 10.55 8.10
C THR A 30 3.10 9.55 8.41
N ILE A 31 2.61 8.84 7.39
CA ILE A 31 1.59 7.81 7.57
C ILE A 31 2.08 6.70 8.50
N LEU A 32 3.29 6.20 8.28
CA LEU A 32 3.88 5.15 9.10
C LEU A 32 4.09 5.60 10.55
N ASP A 33 4.53 6.84 10.76
CA ASP A 33 4.69 7.41 12.10
C ASP A 33 3.35 7.48 12.84
N LEU A 34 2.29 7.89 12.17
CA LEU A 34 0.94 7.96 12.76
C LEU A 34 0.38 6.57 13.05
N CYS A 35 0.72 5.56 12.25
CA CYS A 35 0.40 4.17 12.54
C CYS A 35 1.16 3.68 13.78
N GLU A 36 2.44 3.99 13.89
CA GLU A 36 3.25 3.63 15.05
C GLU A 36 2.73 4.28 16.33
N GLN A 37 2.23 5.51 16.24
CA GLN A 37 1.63 6.24 17.36
C GLN A 37 0.22 5.75 17.72
N GLY A 38 -0.34 4.84 16.94
CA GLY A 38 -1.67 4.27 17.21
C GLY A 38 -2.85 5.06 16.70
N GLN A 39 -2.63 6.15 15.95
CA GLN A 39 -3.74 6.91 15.36
C GLN A 39 -4.43 6.16 14.22
N TRP A 40 -3.67 5.40 13.45
CA TRP A 40 -4.17 4.55 12.39
C TRP A 40 -3.62 3.13 12.54
N GLU A 41 -4.26 2.18 11.86
CA GLU A 41 -3.86 0.79 11.90
C GLU A 41 -3.25 0.38 10.57
N LEU A 42 -2.01 -0.10 10.60
CA LEU A 42 -1.28 -0.59 9.43
C LEU A 42 -1.54 -2.09 9.26
N LEU A 43 -1.70 -2.52 8.01
CA LEU A 43 -1.83 -3.93 7.66
C LEU A 43 -0.59 -4.43 6.94
N ASP A 44 -0.19 -5.66 7.24
CA ASP A 44 0.80 -6.44 6.50
C ASP A 44 0.06 -7.55 5.74
N SER A 45 0.74 -8.23 4.82
CA SER A 45 0.17 -9.37 4.10
C SER A 45 1.24 -10.35 3.67
N GLU A 46 0.84 -11.60 3.43
CA GLU A 46 1.70 -12.59 2.80
C GLU A 46 2.15 -12.15 1.41
N VAL A 47 1.31 -11.39 0.69
CA VAL A 47 1.65 -10.85 -0.64
C VAL A 47 2.81 -9.86 -0.54
N LEU A 48 2.77 -8.95 0.45
CA LEU A 48 3.88 -8.03 0.70
C LEU A 48 5.17 -8.80 1.00
N ALA A 49 5.10 -9.83 1.84
CA ALA A 49 6.25 -10.65 2.17
C ALA A 49 6.85 -11.32 0.93
N LEU A 50 6.01 -11.89 0.07
CA LEU A 50 6.44 -12.54 -1.18
C LEU A 50 7.13 -11.54 -2.12
N GLU A 51 6.53 -10.38 -2.30
CA GLU A 51 7.08 -9.36 -3.20
C GLU A 51 8.37 -8.74 -2.64
N ILE A 52 8.43 -8.48 -1.35
CA ILE A 52 9.64 -7.97 -0.67
C ILE A 52 10.80 -8.96 -0.81
N CYS A 53 10.53 -10.26 -0.68
CA CYS A 53 11.54 -11.30 -0.88
C CYS A 53 12.18 -11.31 -2.27
N GLN A 54 11.53 -10.73 -3.26
CA GLN A 54 12.06 -10.60 -4.62
C GLN A 54 12.99 -9.40 -4.78
N THR A 55 13.12 -8.54 -3.79
CA THR A 55 14.03 -7.39 -3.81
C THR A 55 15.47 -7.90 -3.76
N PRO A 56 16.33 -7.58 -4.76
CA PRO A 56 17.69 -8.14 -4.84
C PRO A 56 18.60 -7.71 -3.68
N ASN A 57 18.41 -6.52 -3.15
CA ASN A 57 19.25 -5.97 -2.08
C ASN A 57 18.73 -6.42 -0.73
N LEU A 58 19.48 -7.28 -0.03
CA LEU A 58 19.07 -7.85 1.26
C LEU A 58 18.93 -6.80 2.36
N LEU A 59 19.76 -5.77 2.34
CA LEU A 59 19.65 -4.67 3.32
C LEU A 59 18.35 -3.90 3.12
N ARG A 60 17.99 -3.62 1.86
CA ARG A 60 16.74 -2.97 1.49
C ARG A 60 15.53 -3.81 1.91
N GLN A 61 15.57 -5.14 1.70
CA GLN A 61 14.54 -6.06 2.19
C GLN A 61 14.33 -5.92 3.70
N LYS A 62 15.42 -5.90 4.45
CA LYS A 62 15.40 -5.78 5.89
C LYS A 62 14.75 -4.47 6.35
N TYR A 63 15.13 -3.34 5.74
CA TYR A 63 14.56 -2.04 6.08
C TYR A 63 13.07 -1.96 5.75
N ILE A 64 12.66 -2.48 4.59
CA ILE A 64 11.25 -2.51 4.21
C ILE A 64 10.44 -3.34 5.21
N THR A 65 10.96 -4.50 5.60
CA THR A 65 10.32 -5.36 6.61
C THR A 65 10.16 -4.63 7.93
N LEU A 66 11.16 -3.83 8.34
CA LEU A 66 11.08 -3.03 9.56
C LEU A 66 10.00 -1.94 9.50
N LEU A 67 9.73 -1.38 8.30
CA LEU A 67 8.64 -0.41 8.15
C LEU A 67 7.27 -1.01 8.45
N LEU A 68 7.11 -2.32 8.27
CA LEU A 68 5.87 -3.04 8.55
C LEU A 68 5.76 -3.53 10.00
N ALA A 69 6.78 -3.30 10.83
CA ALA A 69 6.77 -3.77 12.23
C ALA A 69 5.55 -3.28 13.04
N PRO A 70 5.01 -2.04 12.84
CA PRO A 70 3.81 -1.60 13.56
C PRO A 70 2.51 -2.25 13.11
N ALA A 71 2.50 -3.07 12.05
CA ALA A 71 1.28 -3.67 11.52
C ALA A 71 0.54 -4.46 12.60
N ILE A 72 -0.78 -4.29 12.64
CA ILE A 72 -1.64 -4.94 13.64
C ILE A 72 -1.98 -6.38 13.29
N MET A 73 -1.88 -6.74 12.01
CA MET A 73 -2.14 -8.08 11.52
C MET A 73 -1.45 -8.33 10.18
N THR A 74 -1.26 -9.60 9.86
CA THR A 74 -0.78 -10.05 8.55
C THR A 74 -1.92 -10.78 7.83
N ILE A 75 -2.35 -10.24 6.70
CA ILE A 75 -3.41 -10.84 5.88
C ILE A 75 -2.87 -12.09 5.21
N GLN A 76 -3.54 -13.22 5.43
CA GLN A 76 -3.18 -14.48 4.81
C GLN A 76 -3.88 -14.64 3.46
N LEU A 77 -3.20 -15.25 2.50
CA LEU A 77 -3.78 -15.60 1.20
C LEU A 77 -4.77 -16.75 1.38
N THR A 78 -6.04 -16.45 1.13
CA THR A 78 -7.11 -17.44 1.11
C THR A 78 -7.55 -17.70 -0.33
N ASP A 79 -8.28 -18.78 -0.55
CA ASP A 79 -8.85 -19.08 -1.88
C ASP A 79 -9.78 -17.95 -2.35
N ILE A 80 -10.52 -17.33 -1.44
CA ILE A 80 -11.40 -16.18 -1.75
C ILE A 80 -10.58 -15.02 -2.29
N ILE A 81 -9.49 -14.67 -1.63
CA ILE A 81 -8.59 -13.57 -2.04
C ILE A 81 -7.96 -13.89 -3.40
N ILE A 82 -7.45 -15.12 -3.58
CA ILE A 82 -6.84 -15.55 -4.83
C ILE A 82 -7.84 -15.49 -5.99
N ASN A 83 -9.06 -15.96 -5.78
CA ASN A 83 -10.10 -15.93 -6.81
C ASN A 83 -10.50 -14.51 -7.17
N GLN A 84 -10.60 -13.62 -6.20
CA GLN A 84 -10.88 -12.21 -6.46
C GLN A 84 -9.72 -11.53 -7.22
N ALA A 85 -8.48 -11.86 -6.89
CA ALA A 85 -7.31 -11.37 -7.61
C ALA A 85 -7.32 -11.81 -9.08
N LYS A 86 -7.72 -13.04 -9.36
CA LYS A 86 -7.87 -13.52 -10.74
C LYS A 86 -8.90 -12.72 -11.53
N LEU A 87 -9.99 -12.32 -10.89
CA LEU A 87 -10.99 -11.46 -11.51
C LEU A 87 -10.37 -10.09 -11.86
N PHE A 88 -9.63 -9.48 -10.97
CA PHE A 88 -8.94 -8.22 -11.23
C PHE A 88 -7.90 -8.34 -12.34
N GLU A 89 -7.16 -9.44 -12.39
CA GLU A 89 -6.24 -9.70 -13.51
C GLU A 89 -6.99 -9.73 -14.85
N SER A 90 -8.17 -10.32 -14.89
CA SER A 90 -9.01 -10.33 -16.10
C SER A 90 -9.46 -8.93 -16.53
N LEU A 91 -9.46 -7.95 -15.60
CA LEU A 91 -9.79 -6.56 -15.86
C LEU A 91 -8.54 -5.71 -16.18
N GLY A 92 -7.38 -6.32 -16.33
CA GLY A 92 -6.15 -5.67 -16.76
C GLY A 92 -5.22 -5.24 -15.63
N ILE A 93 -5.45 -5.67 -14.39
CA ILE A 93 -4.56 -5.42 -13.25
C ILE A 93 -3.44 -6.47 -13.27
N LYS A 94 -2.20 -6.05 -13.01
CA LYS A 94 -1.07 -6.97 -12.90
C LYS A 94 -1.21 -7.89 -11.70
N ALA A 95 -0.60 -9.07 -11.76
CA ALA A 95 -0.79 -10.15 -10.79
C ALA A 95 -0.58 -9.75 -9.33
N PHE A 96 0.56 -9.13 -8.98
CA PHE A 96 0.80 -8.69 -7.61
C PHE A 96 -0.15 -7.56 -7.17
N ASP A 97 -0.39 -6.59 -8.05
CA ASP A 97 -1.32 -5.50 -7.77
C ASP A 97 -2.74 -6.03 -7.53
N ALA A 98 -3.16 -7.02 -8.31
CA ALA A 98 -4.45 -7.69 -8.14
C ALA A 98 -4.55 -8.39 -6.76
N LEU A 99 -3.49 -9.05 -6.34
CA LEU A 99 -3.43 -9.66 -5.01
C LEU A 99 -3.47 -8.63 -3.89
N HIS A 100 -2.75 -7.51 -4.04
CA HIS A 100 -2.82 -6.41 -3.07
C HIS A 100 -4.24 -5.84 -2.98
N MET A 101 -4.90 -5.60 -4.11
CA MET A 101 -6.30 -5.14 -4.11
C MET A 101 -7.22 -6.10 -3.40
N ALA A 102 -7.11 -7.39 -3.69
CA ALA A 102 -7.96 -8.41 -3.07
C ALA A 102 -7.73 -8.50 -1.55
N CYS A 103 -6.49 -8.42 -1.09
CA CYS A 103 -6.16 -8.35 0.33
C CYS A 103 -6.75 -7.10 0.99
N ALA A 104 -6.64 -5.96 0.34
CA ALA A 104 -7.11 -4.68 0.87
C ALA A 104 -8.64 -4.63 0.94
N ILE A 105 -9.35 -5.10 -0.09
CA ILE A 105 -10.82 -5.12 -0.11
C ILE A 105 -11.36 -5.90 1.07
N ALA A 106 -10.73 -7.00 1.43
CA ALA A 106 -11.20 -7.85 2.52
C ALA A 106 -10.94 -7.25 3.91
N ASN A 107 -9.97 -6.33 4.05
CA ASN A 107 -9.46 -5.97 5.38
C ASN A 107 -9.21 -4.48 5.61
N ALA A 108 -9.00 -3.68 4.58
CA ALA A 108 -8.56 -2.29 4.70
C ALA A 108 -9.65 -1.28 4.38
N ASP A 109 -9.48 -0.06 4.85
CA ASP A 109 -10.31 1.10 4.48
C ASP A 109 -9.70 1.82 3.26
N VAL A 110 -8.37 1.82 3.16
CA VAL A 110 -7.65 2.46 2.08
C VAL A 110 -6.45 1.63 1.64
N LEU A 111 -6.27 1.55 0.31
CA LEU A 111 -5.06 1.04 -0.33
C LEU A 111 -4.32 2.22 -0.96
N LEU A 112 -3.06 2.41 -0.59
CA LEU A 112 -2.24 3.51 -1.07
C LEU A 112 -1.17 3.00 -2.03
N THR A 113 -1.01 3.69 -3.15
CA THR A 113 -0.01 3.38 -4.17
C THR A 113 0.57 4.64 -4.79
N VAL A 114 1.87 4.61 -5.12
CA VAL A 114 2.55 5.65 -5.90
C VAL A 114 2.65 5.30 -7.38
N ASP A 115 2.17 4.13 -7.79
CA ASP A 115 2.13 3.68 -9.18
C ASP A 115 0.90 4.27 -9.87
N ASP A 116 1.12 5.29 -10.73
CA ASP A 116 0.04 6.01 -11.40
C ASP A 116 -0.80 5.11 -12.30
N LYS A 117 -0.19 4.14 -12.97
CA LYS A 117 -0.91 3.22 -13.86
C LYS A 117 -1.83 2.30 -13.07
N PHE A 118 -1.32 1.74 -11.98
CA PHE A 118 -2.12 0.91 -11.09
C PHE A 118 -3.26 1.72 -10.49
N LEU A 119 -2.97 2.89 -9.95
CA LEU A 119 -3.97 3.77 -9.33
C LEU A 119 -5.12 4.07 -10.30
N LYS A 120 -4.80 4.45 -11.54
CA LYS A 120 -5.79 4.77 -12.55
C LYS A 120 -6.68 3.57 -12.88
N LYS A 121 -6.09 2.39 -13.06
CA LYS A 121 -6.83 1.16 -13.33
C LYS A 121 -7.71 0.76 -12.15
N ALA A 122 -7.17 0.80 -10.93
CA ALA A 122 -7.90 0.46 -9.72
C ALA A 122 -9.11 1.38 -9.50
N GLN A 123 -8.94 2.69 -9.76
CA GLN A 123 -10.02 3.66 -9.63
C GLN A 123 -11.12 3.49 -10.68
N SER A 124 -10.87 2.80 -11.78
CA SER A 124 -11.87 2.47 -12.79
C SER A 124 -12.74 1.25 -12.41
N ILE A 125 -12.37 0.54 -11.36
CA ILE A 125 -13.07 -0.66 -10.87
C ILE A 125 -13.83 -0.28 -9.60
N ASP A 126 -15.03 -0.83 -9.43
CA ASP A 126 -15.78 -0.64 -8.18
C ASP A 126 -15.15 -1.48 -7.06
N THR A 127 -14.50 -0.81 -6.13
CA THR A 127 -13.88 -1.42 -4.95
C THR A 127 -14.59 -1.06 -3.64
N HIS A 128 -15.72 -0.33 -3.73
CA HIS A 128 -16.42 0.15 -2.55
C HIS A 128 -16.66 -0.98 -1.53
N PRO A 129 -16.40 -0.77 -0.23
CA PRO A 129 -16.07 0.51 0.42
C PRO A 129 -14.57 0.86 0.46
N LEU A 130 -13.68 0.04 -0.12
CA LEU A 130 -12.26 0.33 -0.17
C LEU A 130 -11.99 1.55 -1.05
N ARG A 131 -11.22 2.51 -0.54
CA ARG A 131 -10.67 3.62 -1.33
C ARG A 131 -9.27 3.25 -1.80
N VAL A 132 -8.97 3.49 -3.07
CA VAL A 132 -7.61 3.38 -3.62
C VAL A 132 -7.12 4.78 -3.95
N ALA A 133 -5.98 5.19 -3.40
CA ALA A 133 -5.53 6.57 -3.49
C ALA A 133 -4.01 6.70 -3.53
N HIS A 134 -3.54 7.88 -3.94
CA HIS A 134 -2.14 8.27 -3.82
C HIS A 134 -1.86 8.69 -2.37
N PRO A 135 -0.74 8.30 -1.76
CA PRO A 135 -0.49 8.57 -0.34
C PRO A 135 -0.43 10.06 0.01
N LEU A 136 0.17 10.90 -0.83
CA LEU A 136 0.25 12.33 -0.56
C LEU A 136 -1.13 12.99 -0.60
N ARG A 137 -1.92 12.69 -1.62
CA ARG A 137 -3.28 13.23 -1.73
C ARG A 137 -4.18 12.76 -0.61
N TRP A 138 -4.14 11.47 -0.30
CA TRP A 138 -4.93 10.91 0.79
C TRP A 138 -4.56 11.54 2.14
N LEU A 139 -3.27 11.71 2.39
CA LEU A 139 -2.78 12.33 3.62
C LEU A 139 -3.24 13.78 3.74
N GLU A 140 -3.12 14.57 2.68
CA GLU A 140 -3.59 15.96 2.65
C GLU A 140 -5.08 16.06 2.97
N GLU A 141 -5.89 15.27 2.28
CA GLU A 141 -7.35 15.27 2.49
C GLU A 141 -7.71 14.85 3.92
N THR A 142 -7.08 13.80 4.42
CA THR A 142 -7.36 13.24 5.75
C THR A 142 -6.97 14.21 6.85
N LEU A 143 -5.80 14.86 6.76
CA LEU A 143 -5.37 15.85 7.74
C LEU A 143 -6.18 17.14 7.63
N TYR A 144 -6.54 17.56 6.44
CA TYR A 144 -7.41 18.73 6.25
C TYR A 144 -8.76 18.54 6.94
N ASP A 145 -9.40 17.40 6.73
CA ASP A 145 -10.67 17.07 7.37
C ASP A 145 -10.55 17.01 8.89
N PHE A 146 -9.41 16.48 9.39
CA PHE A 146 -9.13 16.42 10.83
C PHE A 146 -9.02 17.80 11.47
N TYR A 147 -8.39 18.77 10.79
CA TYR A 147 -8.16 20.12 11.33
C TYR A 147 -9.24 21.13 10.95
N SER A 148 -10.14 20.78 10.05
CA SER A 148 -11.25 21.65 9.69
C SER A 148 -12.46 21.41 10.60
#